data_fe3874ce037648ab19680bac6a455271
#
_entry.id   fe3874ce037648ab19680bac6a455271
#
_cell.length_a   1.000
_cell.length_b   1.000
_cell.length_c   1.000
_cell.angle_alpha   90.00
_cell.angle_beta   90.00
_cell.angle_gamma   90.00
#
_symmetry.space_group_name_H-M   'P 1'
#
loop_
_entity.id
_entity.type
_entity.pdbx_description
1 polymer ?
#
loop_
_entity_poly.entity_id
_entity_poly.type
_entity_poly.pdbx_seq_one_letter_code
_entity_poly.pdbx_strand_id
1 'polypeptide(L)'
;MSHPQIEELPDDFDESMDLNRPPPQPTTPPTAGPELPVPGNEERIRQSAKNAQKPDLPPAMAAVDSHTTDELADILNKTPLFMTDISKAGDEHGENIMLDALRALQNEGTRGDVAQNFREQGNEAAREKRWIDAKEYYTKGIAVLRSKEQKWDKPEDEQEEERLQREVEEASYINRALCHLELKNYRSTTLDCAAVLKLNPRNIKAYYRSAMALYALDKIPEAEDVAQRGLTLDPNNKPLSQISSKISERKASLERIAAKRRAEDERTKKEKTLLSTALLARQIRTRKTNQPPEMEDANIRLTPDPLSPESTLEFPTVLLYPMDAQSDFIKGFPEATCIQDHLDYIFPLPWDTKKEYTVGNVECFMDTHTGGLIKAGKKIPLLQILSGSKVEVVDELVRIYIVPSGKSKEFIAAMKARKEG
;
A
#
# COMPACT_ATOMS: atom_id res chain seq x y z
N MET A 1 41.44 -30.41 16.72
CA MET A 1 40.17 -30.77 16.05
C MET A 1 39.82 -29.64 15.10
N SER A 2 39.65 -29.92 13.79
CA SER A 2 39.27 -28.87 12.85
C SER A 2 37.84 -28.43 13.13
N HIS A 3 37.68 -27.17 13.52
CA HIS A 3 36.33 -26.59 13.64
C HIS A 3 35.57 -26.74 12.32
N PRO A 4 34.30 -27.12 12.34
CA PRO A 4 33.47 -27.12 11.15
C PRO A 4 33.43 -25.69 10.57
N GLN A 5 33.69 -25.56 9.27
CA GLN A 5 33.59 -24.26 8.60
C GLN A 5 32.17 -23.68 8.82
N ILE A 6 32.14 -22.45 9.30
CA ILE A 6 30.87 -21.74 9.47
C ILE A 6 30.25 -21.48 8.10
N GLU A 7 29.15 -22.15 7.83
CA GLU A 7 28.50 -22.13 6.52
C GLU A 7 27.44 -21.03 6.49
N GLU A 8 27.65 -20.05 5.62
CA GLU A 8 26.58 -19.15 5.19
C GLU A 8 25.76 -19.84 4.11
N LEU A 9 24.45 -19.59 4.07
CA LEU A 9 23.62 -20.10 2.98
C LEU A 9 24.10 -19.53 1.65
N PRO A 10 24.23 -20.38 0.60
CA PRO A 10 24.75 -19.96 -0.71
C PRO A 10 23.86 -18.91 -1.38
N ASP A 11 24.43 -18.13 -2.28
CA ASP A 11 23.74 -17.08 -3.02
C ASP A 11 22.66 -17.61 -3.99
N ASP A 12 22.77 -18.89 -4.38
CA ASP A 12 21.77 -19.58 -5.23
C ASP A 12 20.37 -19.59 -4.60
N PHE A 13 20.28 -19.49 -3.27
CA PHE A 13 19.03 -19.30 -2.56
C PHE A 13 18.37 -17.95 -2.87
N ASP A 14 19.17 -16.94 -3.20
CA ASP A 14 18.68 -15.59 -3.49
C ASP A 14 18.27 -15.44 -4.96
N GLU A 15 18.81 -16.26 -5.90
CA GLU A 15 18.47 -16.21 -7.33
C GLU A 15 17.04 -16.67 -7.64
N SER A 16 16.41 -17.45 -6.73
CA SER A 16 15.03 -17.92 -6.91
C SER A 16 13.96 -16.91 -6.53
N MET A 17 14.34 -15.70 -6.10
CA MET A 17 13.39 -14.69 -5.71
C MET A 17 12.76 -13.97 -6.89
N ASP A 18 11.54 -14.36 -7.22
CA ASP A 18 10.66 -13.58 -8.08
C ASP A 18 9.84 -12.61 -7.21
N LEU A 19 10.23 -11.33 -7.23
CA LEU A 19 9.55 -10.25 -6.49
C LEU A 19 8.09 -10.04 -6.93
N ASN A 20 7.69 -10.61 -8.08
CA ASN A 20 6.33 -10.56 -8.62
C ASN A 20 5.48 -11.79 -8.30
N ARG A 21 6.01 -12.76 -7.56
CA ARG A 21 5.27 -13.99 -7.24
C ARG A 21 4.12 -13.66 -6.27
N PRO A 22 2.87 -13.98 -6.61
CA PRO A 22 1.76 -13.83 -5.66
C PRO A 22 1.98 -14.72 -4.44
N PRO A 23 1.50 -14.33 -3.25
CA PRO A 23 1.65 -15.12 -2.04
C PRO A 23 1.02 -16.51 -2.25
N PRO A 24 1.64 -17.59 -1.72
CA PRO A 24 1.04 -18.91 -1.75
C PRO A 24 -0.32 -18.85 -1.03
N GLN A 25 -1.35 -19.33 -1.71
CA GLN A 25 -2.68 -19.46 -1.10
C GLN A 25 -2.59 -20.48 0.05
N PRO A 26 -3.28 -20.28 1.16
CA PRO A 26 -3.32 -21.24 2.25
C PRO A 26 -3.91 -22.55 1.70
N THR A 27 -3.11 -23.61 1.75
CA THR A 27 -3.57 -24.96 1.44
C THR A 27 -4.57 -25.36 2.51
N THR A 28 -5.81 -25.51 2.12
CA THR A 28 -6.84 -26.15 2.94
C THR A 28 -6.39 -27.57 3.28
N PRO A 29 -6.53 -28.02 4.54
CA PRO A 29 -6.25 -29.41 4.88
C PRO A 29 -7.15 -30.34 4.07
N PRO A 30 -6.67 -31.54 3.68
CA PRO A 30 -7.45 -32.45 2.89
C PRO A 30 -8.71 -32.87 3.64
N THR A 31 -9.82 -32.69 3.01
CA THR A 31 -11.15 -33.15 3.47
C THR A 31 -11.07 -34.65 3.73
N ALA A 32 -11.48 -35.05 4.92
CA ALA A 32 -11.62 -36.47 5.29
C ALA A 32 -12.45 -37.20 4.23
N GLY A 33 -11.89 -38.31 3.73
CA GLY A 33 -12.59 -39.20 2.83
C GLY A 33 -13.76 -39.90 3.53
N PRO A 34 -14.70 -40.48 2.78
CA PRO A 34 -15.91 -41.06 3.34
C PRO A 34 -15.61 -42.27 4.21
N GLU A 35 -16.18 -42.28 5.42
CA GLU A 35 -16.18 -43.41 6.32
C GLU A 35 -16.82 -44.64 5.65
N LEU A 36 -16.06 -45.73 5.59
CA LEU A 36 -16.59 -47.02 5.22
C LEU A 36 -17.31 -47.65 6.42
N PRO A 37 -18.52 -48.18 6.27
CA PRO A 37 -19.23 -48.83 7.36
C PRO A 37 -18.60 -50.17 7.68
N VAL A 38 -18.17 -50.36 8.92
CA VAL A 38 -17.71 -51.65 9.44
C VAL A 38 -18.90 -52.42 9.98
N PRO A 39 -19.22 -53.62 9.45
CA PRO A 39 -20.31 -54.40 9.99
C PRO A 39 -19.91 -55.06 11.30
N GLY A 40 -20.81 -55.02 12.28
CA GLY A 40 -20.65 -55.50 13.64
C GLY A 40 -20.17 -56.94 13.78
N ASN A 41 -19.09 -57.07 14.53
CA ASN A 41 -18.59 -58.35 15.03
C ASN A 41 -18.05 -58.23 16.48
N GLU A 42 -18.57 -57.28 17.23
CA GLU A 42 -18.07 -57.01 18.61
C GLU A 42 -18.44 -58.10 19.63
N GLU A 43 -19.53 -58.82 19.43
CA GLU A 43 -19.92 -59.87 20.37
C GLU A 43 -19.12 -61.16 20.24
N ARG A 44 -18.60 -61.50 19.07
CA ARG A 44 -17.75 -62.68 18.88
C ARG A 44 -16.37 -62.57 19.47
N ILE A 45 -15.83 -61.34 19.49
CA ILE A 45 -14.51 -61.07 20.05
C ILE A 45 -14.54 -61.07 21.57
N ARG A 46 -15.64 -60.65 22.21
CA ARG A 46 -15.79 -60.67 23.68
C ARG A 46 -15.95 -62.07 24.30
N GLN A 47 -16.42 -63.03 23.54
CA GLN A 47 -16.53 -64.44 24.05
C GLN A 47 -15.25 -65.26 23.86
N SER A 48 -14.40 -64.93 22.87
CA SER A 48 -13.09 -65.57 22.66
C SER A 48 -12.02 -65.16 23.68
N ALA A 49 -12.14 -63.98 24.23
CA ALA A 49 -11.14 -63.40 25.15
C ALA A 49 -11.24 -63.88 26.61
N LYS A 50 -12.33 -64.67 26.95
CA LYS A 50 -12.52 -65.11 28.34
C LYS A 50 -11.84 -66.42 28.70
N ASN A 51 -11.27 -67.19 27.73
CA ASN A 51 -10.70 -68.50 27.97
C ASN A 51 -9.26 -68.72 27.47
N ALA A 52 -8.53 -67.69 27.12
CA ALA A 52 -7.12 -67.83 26.83
C ALA A 52 -6.30 -67.44 28.08
N GLN A 53 -5.58 -68.40 28.64
CA GLN A 53 -4.49 -68.08 29.59
C GLN A 53 -3.54 -67.13 28.89
N LYS A 54 -3.45 -65.87 29.39
CA LYS A 54 -2.53 -64.87 28.83
C LYS A 54 -1.10 -65.38 29.00
N PRO A 55 -0.27 -65.46 27.95
CA PRO A 55 1.14 -65.76 28.12
C PRO A 55 1.77 -64.66 29.01
N ASP A 56 2.76 -65.04 29.81
CA ASP A 56 3.52 -64.09 30.65
C ASP A 56 4.16 -63.02 29.72
N LEU A 57 3.60 -61.85 29.81
CA LEU A 57 4.11 -60.68 29.03
C LEU A 57 5.42 -60.19 29.64
N PRO A 58 6.37 -59.73 28.81
CA PRO A 58 7.58 -59.05 29.31
C PRO A 58 7.16 -57.94 30.27
N PRO A 59 7.97 -57.65 31.33
CA PRO A 59 7.63 -56.67 32.38
C PRO A 59 7.20 -55.29 31.84
N ALA A 60 7.76 -54.85 30.73
CA ALA A 60 7.40 -53.61 30.06
C ALA A 60 5.98 -53.64 29.43
N MET A 61 5.53 -54.81 28.93
CA MET A 61 4.18 -54.97 28.37
C MET A 61 3.13 -55.24 29.43
N ALA A 62 3.51 -55.89 30.56
CA ALA A 62 2.64 -56.07 31.70
C ALA A 62 2.28 -54.74 32.37
N ALA A 63 3.19 -53.76 32.36
CA ALA A 63 2.93 -52.41 32.85
C ALA A 63 1.89 -51.68 31.98
N VAL A 64 1.88 -51.91 30.65
CA VAL A 64 0.90 -51.31 29.72
C VAL A 64 -0.49 -51.88 29.94
N ASP A 65 -0.60 -53.21 30.24
CA ASP A 65 -1.88 -53.90 30.48
C ASP A 65 -2.54 -53.49 31.82
N SER A 66 -1.80 -52.87 32.73
CA SER A 66 -2.30 -52.43 34.02
C SER A 66 -2.91 -51.02 34.03
N HIS A 67 -2.75 -50.25 32.93
CA HIS A 67 -3.26 -48.89 32.84
C HIS A 67 -4.46 -48.82 31.87
N THR A 68 -5.36 -47.89 32.16
CA THR A 68 -6.45 -47.53 31.23
C THR A 68 -5.89 -46.77 30.02
N THR A 69 -6.68 -46.75 28.93
CA THR A 69 -6.28 -46.00 27.71
C THR A 69 -6.01 -44.53 27.96
N ASP A 70 -6.74 -43.91 28.89
CA ASP A 70 -6.58 -42.50 29.27
C ASP A 70 -5.31 -42.30 30.10
N GLU A 71 -5.02 -43.22 31.04
CA GLU A 71 -3.77 -43.18 31.78
C GLU A 71 -2.52 -43.39 30.93
N LEU A 72 -2.63 -44.28 29.90
CA LEU A 72 -1.57 -44.50 28.94
C LEU A 72 -1.38 -43.25 28.05
N ALA A 73 -2.44 -42.57 27.66
CA ALA A 73 -2.39 -41.33 26.90
C ALA A 73 -1.72 -40.22 27.74
N ASP A 74 -2.02 -40.15 29.04
CA ASP A 74 -1.41 -39.19 29.93
C ASP A 74 0.10 -39.49 30.20
N ILE A 75 0.49 -40.75 30.31
CA ILE A 75 1.89 -41.19 30.43
C ILE A 75 2.65 -40.85 29.14
N LEU A 76 2.06 -41.14 27.97
CA LEU A 76 2.65 -40.82 26.68
C LEU A 76 2.76 -39.28 26.48
N ASN A 77 1.77 -38.51 26.87
CA ASN A 77 1.80 -37.07 26.79
C ASN A 77 2.88 -36.43 27.69
N LYS A 78 3.30 -37.11 28.75
CA LYS A 78 4.44 -36.67 29.59
C LYS A 78 5.80 -36.99 28.96
N THR A 79 5.84 -37.83 27.94
CA THR A 79 7.06 -38.22 27.24
C THR A 79 7.31 -37.28 26.04
N PRO A 80 8.45 -36.57 25.95
CA PRO A 80 8.71 -35.55 24.92
C PRO A 80 8.48 -36.01 23.48
N LEU A 81 8.75 -37.28 23.19
CA LEU A 81 8.60 -37.88 21.85
C LEU A 81 7.14 -38.01 21.40
N PHE A 82 6.20 -38.20 22.33
CA PHE A 82 4.78 -38.43 22.06
C PHE A 82 3.88 -37.28 22.51
N MET A 83 4.47 -36.20 23.01
CA MET A 83 3.78 -35.06 23.56
C MET A 83 3.00 -34.32 22.46
N THR A 84 1.69 -34.21 22.61
CA THR A 84 0.81 -33.47 21.70
C THR A 84 0.52 -32.05 22.19
N ASP A 85 0.62 -31.82 23.51
CA ASP A 85 0.34 -30.51 24.13
C ASP A 85 1.32 -30.27 25.28
N ILE A 86 2.21 -29.28 25.09
CA ILE A 86 3.24 -28.89 26.07
C ILE A 86 2.61 -28.38 27.37
N SER A 87 1.42 -27.78 27.33
CA SER A 87 0.75 -27.25 28.51
C SER A 87 0.28 -28.33 29.50
N LYS A 88 0.10 -29.57 29.02
CA LYS A 88 -0.33 -30.75 29.79
C LYS A 88 0.82 -31.66 30.19
N ALA A 89 2.02 -31.35 29.77
CA ALA A 89 3.19 -32.19 29.93
C ALA A 89 3.85 -32.08 31.33
N GLY A 90 3.53 -31.05 32.09
CA GLY A 90 4.07 -30.83 33.44
C GLY A 90 3.39 -31.71 34.50
N ASP A 91 4.09 -31.92 35.62
CA ASP A 91 3.52 -32.48 36.85
C ASP A 91 2.58 -31.45 37.55
N GLU A 92 2.13 -31.75 38.79
CA GLU A 92 1.25 -30.87 39.55
C GLU A 92 1.88 -29.46 39.83
N HIS A 93 3.18 -29.31 39.66
CA HIS A 93 3.93 -28.06 39.80
C HIS A 93 4.28 -27.42 38.44
N GLY A 94 3.89 -28.05 37.32
CA GLY A 94 4.18 -27.59 35.96
C GLY A 94 5.59 -27.93 35.47
N GLU A 95 6.35 -28.75 36.21
CA GLU A 95 7.70 -29.17 35.86
C GLU A 95 7.68 -30.51 35.10
N ASN A 96 8.51 -30.63 34.07
CA ASN A 96 8.73 -31.88 33.34
C ASN A 96 10.22 -32.18 33.25
N ILE A 97 10.67 -33.12 34.10
CA ILE A 97 12.10 -33.49 34.23
C ILE A 97 12.71 -33.88 32.87
N MET A 98 11.96 -34.55 31.98
CA MET A 98 12.45 -34.94 30.67
C MET A 98 12.60 -33.75 29.75
N LEU A 99 11.67 -32.79 29.76
CA LEU A 99 11.79 -31.55 29.02
C LEU A 99 12.95 -30.68 29.52
N ASP A 100 13.12 -30.63 30.81
CA ASP A 100 14.21 -29.85 31.42
C ASP A 100 15.58 -30.52 31.16
N ALA A 101 15.63 -31.86 31.16
CA ALA A 101 16.82 -32.57 30.72
C ALA A 101 17.15 -32.35 29.25
N LEU A 102 16.15 -32.34 28.36
CA LEU A 102 16.35 -32.01 26.93
C LEU A 102 16.78 -30.55 26.75
N ARG A 103 16.21 -29.62 27.51
CA ARG A 103 16.64 -28.22 27.49
C ARG A 103 18.08 -28.05 28.03
N ALA A 104 18.42 -28.77 29.05
CA ALA A 104 19.80 -28.79 29.59
C ALA A 104 20.77 -29.31 28.55
N LEU A 105 20.47 -30.46 27.91
CA LEU A 105 21.27 -31.02 26.81
C LEU A 105 21.39 -30.06 25.62
N GLN A 106 20.33 -29.36 25.27
CA GLN A 106 20.33 -28.39 24.16
C GLN A 106 21.19 -27.16 24.45
N ASN A 107 21.38 -26.83 25.73
CA ASN A 107 22.20 -25.70 26.22
C ASN A 107 23.57 -26.14 26.78
N GLU A 108 23.98 -27.39 26.58
CA GLU A 108 25.28 -27.90 26.98
C GLU A 108 26.39 -27.38 26.05
N GLY A 109 27.49 -26.88 26.66
CA GLY A 109 28.63 -26.33 25.95
C GLY A 109 28.86 -24.85 26.19
N THR A 110 29.80 -24.29 25.44
CA THR A 110 30.09 -22.85 25.49
C THR A 110 28.97 -22.03 24.85
N ARG A 111 28.97 -20.72 25.11
CA ARG A 111 27.99 -19.81 24.47
C ARG A 111 28.05 -19.86 22.97
N GLY A 112 29.25 -19.94 22.38
CA GLY A 112 29.48 -20.06 20.94
C GLY A 112 28.91 -21.36 20.39
N ASP A 113 29.16 -22.50 21.06
CA ASP A 113 28.69 -23.83 20.65
C ASP A 113 27.15 -23.89 20.62
N VAL A 114 26.50 -23.43 21.71
CA VAL A 114 25.03 -23.40 21.78
C VAL A 114 24.42 -22.51 20.70
N ALA A 115 25.01 -21.34 20.46
CA ALA A 115 24.54 -20.46 19.39
C ALA A 115 24.77 -21.05 18.00
N GLN A 116 25.88 -21.78 17.81
CA GLN A 116 26.16 -22.51 16.58
C GLN A 116 25.14 -23.62 16.33
N ASN A 117 24.80 -24.41 17.34
CA ASN A 117 23.77 -25.44 17.25
C ASN A 117 22.42 -24.88 16.78
N PHE A 118 22.00 -23.73 17.35
CA PHE A 118 20.79 -23.05 16.88
C PHE A 118 20.93 -22.57 15.42
N ARG A 119 22.08 -22.05 15.02
CA ARG A 119 22.33 -21.64 13.64
C ARG A 119 22.26 -22.83 12.66
N GLU A 120 22.80 -24.00 13.04
CA GLU A 120 22.73 -25.21 12.25
C GLU A 120 21.29 -25.72 12.06
N GLN A 121 20.50 -25.75 13.14
CA GLN A 121 19.05 -26.04 13.08
C GLN A 121 18.33 -25.03 12.17
N GLY A 122 18.70 -23.75 12.25
CA GLY A 122 18.18 -22.71 11.38
C GLY A 122 18.52 -22.94 9.91
N ASN A 123 19.78 -23.35 9.60
CA ASN A 123 20.22 -23.68 8.25
C ASN A 123 19.44 -24.89 7.69
N GLU A 124 19.21 -25.92 8.50
CA GLU A 124 18.43 -27.09 8.10
C GLU A 124 16.99 -26.71 7.76
N ALA A 125 16.32 -25.97 8.64
CA ALA A 125 14.97 -25.46 8.39
C ALA A 125 14.93 -24.55 7.14
N ALA A 126 15.95 -23.72 6.90
CA ALA A 126 16.03 -22.87 5.73
C ALA A 126 16.21 -23.67 4.43
N ARG A 127 17.02 -24.75 4.43
CA ARG A 127 17.15 -25.67 3.28
C ARG A 127 15.81 -26.32 2.92
N GLU A 128 14.97 -26.60 3.92
CA GLU A 128 13.61 -27.10 3.73
C GLU A 128 12.58 -26.01 3.40
N LYS A 129 13.02 -24.75 3.27
CA LYS A 129 12.19 -23.55 3.03
C LYS A 129 11.17 -23.25 4.15
N ARG A 130 11.40 -23.78 5.35
CA ARG A 130 10.62 -23.47 6.56
C ARG A 130 11.14 -22.16 7.16
N TRP A 131 10.85 -21.04 6.47
CA TRP A 131 11.42 -19.72 6.77
C TRP A 131 11.05 -19.19 8.14
N ILE A 132 9.87 -19.53 8.65
CA ILE A 132 9.40 -19.10 9.98
C ILE A 132 10.23 -19.80 11.05
N ASP A 133 10.38 -21.11 10.96
CA ASP A 133 11.14 -21.92 11.93
C ASP A 133 12.62 -21.53 11.88
N ALA A 134 13.19 -21.41 10.68
CA ALA A 134 14.57 -20.97 10.49
C ALA A 134 14.84 -19.60 11.16
N LYS A 135 13.95 -18.63 10.94
CA LYS A 135 14.02 -17.31 11.58
C LYS A 135 14.02 -17.42 13.11
N GLU A 136 13.20 -18.31 13.67
CA GLU A 136 13.12 -18.52 15.11
C GLU A 136 14.40 -19.14 15.67
N TYR A 137 14.97 -20.14 15.00
CA TYR A 137 16.25 -20.73 15.41
C TYR A 137 17.39 -19.71 15.39
N TYR A 138 17.54 -18.92 14.29
CA TYR A 138 18.52 -17.83 14.26
C TYR A 138 18.27 -16.78 15.35
N THR A 139 17.02 -16.49 15.69
CA THR A 139 16.69 -15.55 16.76
C THR A 139 17.10 -16.08 18.13
N LYS A 140 16.91 -17.38 18.40
CA LYS A 140 17.39 -18.06 19.61
C LYS A 140 18.91 -18.01 19.70
N GLY A 141 19.62 -18.34 18.62
CA GLY A 141 21.09 -18.28 18.58
C GLY A 141 21.63 -16.87 18.88
N ILE A 142 21.05 -15.84 18.26
CA ILE A 142 21.43 -14.44 18.52
C ILE A 142 21.09 -14.04 19.97
N ALA A 143 19.99 -14.52 20.54
CA ALA A 143 19.61 -14.25 21.91
C ALA A 143 20.62 -14.88 22.92
N VAL A 144 21.10 -16.09 22.65
CA VAL A 144 22.17 -16.75 23.42
C VAL A 144 23.42 -15.88 23.44
N LEU A 145 23.90 -15.42 22.27
CA LEU A 145 25.08 -14.57 22.15
C LEU A 145 24.95 -13.23 22.88
N ARG A 146 23.75 -12.67 22.93
CA ARG A 146 23.47 -11.37 23.57
C ARG A 146 23.06 -11.46 25.02
N SER A 147 22.81 -12.67 25.53
CA SER A 147 22.45 -12.88 26.92
C SER A 147 23.61 -12.51 27.85
N LYS A 148 23.29 -11.90 28.99
CA LYS A 148 24.24 -11.60 30.07
C LYS A 148 24.33 -12.72 31.08
N GLU A 149 23.56 -13.78 30.91
CA GLU A 149 23.56 -14.92 31.82
C GLU A 149 24.87 -15.71 31.69
N GLN A 150 25.38 -16.21 32.83
CA GLN A 150 26.61 -17.01 32.89
C GLN A 150 26.24 -18.49 33.19
N LYS A 151 25.35 -19.03 32.39
CA LYS A 151 24.87 -20.43 32.56
C LYS A 151 25.53 -21.43 31.61
N TRP A 152 26.41 -20.96 30.77
CA TRP A 152 27.14 -21.78 29.79
C TRP A 152 28.50 -22.20 30.35
N ASP A 153 29.06 -23.23 29.75
CA ASP A 153 30.38 -23.71 30.12
C ASP A 153 31.46 -22.67 29.84
N LYS A 154 32.51 -22.68 30.65
CA LYS A 154 33.63 -21.79 30.42
C LYS A 154 34.48 -22.33 29.28
N PRO A 155 34.84 -21.49 28.29
CA PRO A 155 35.69 -21.89 27.20
C PRO A 155 37.13 -22.23 27.69
N GLU A 156 37.79 -23.14 27.00
CA GLU A 156 39.21 -23.43 27.20
C GLU A 156 40.10 -22.30 26.70
N ASP A 157 39.73 -21.69 25.56
CA ASP A 157 40.40 -20.52 24.96
C ASP A 157 39.37 -19.37 24.76
N GLU A 158 39.53 -18.29 25.52
CA GLU A 158 38.65 -17.12 25.41
C GLU A 158 38.76 -16.39 24.09
N GLN A 159 39.92 -16.37 23.42
CA GLN A 159 40.13 -15.69 22.14
C GLN A 159 39.43 -16.43 21.01
N GLU A 160 39.54 -17.76 21.02
CA GLU A 160 38.86 -18.61 20.03
C GLU A 160 37.35 -18.55 20.17
N GLU A 161 36.85 -18.55 21.42
CA GLU A 161 35.43 -18.39 21.73
C GLU A 161 34.87 -17.03 21.26
N GLU A 162 35.59 -15.93 21.51
CA GLU A 162 35.17 -14.61 21.03
C GLU A 162 35.11 -14.56 19.51
N ARG A 163 36.06 -15.21 18.85
CA ARG A 163 36.06 -15.29 17.39
C ARG A 163 34.87 -16.09 16.88
N LEU A 164 34.62 -17.27 17.45
CA LEU A 164 33.49 -18.13 17.13
C LEU A 164 32.17 -17.37 17.33
N GLN A 165 32.01 -16.71 18.48
CA GLN A 165 30.80 -15.94 18.76
C GLN A 165 30.54 -14.84 17.71
N ARG A 166 31.56 -14.10 17.27
CA ARG A 166 31.43 -13.07 16.22
C ARG A 166 31.05 -13.66 14.87
N GLU A 167 31.70 -14.77 14.48
CA GLU A 167 31.41 -15.45 13.21
C GLU A 167 29.99 -16.03 13.21
N VAL A 168 29.56 -16.66 14.32
CA VAL A 168 28.20 -17.19 14.46
C VAL A 168 27.16 -16.07 14.50
N GLU A 169 27.47 -14.95 15.15
CA GLU A 169 26.57 -13.79 15.21
C GLU A 169 26.37 -13.21 13.80
N GLU A 170 27.45 -12.97 13.04
CA GLU A 170 27.39 -12.49 11.66
C GLU A 170 26.56 -13.42 10.77
N ALA A 171 26.89 -14.73 10.78
CA ALA A 171 26.21 -15.74 9.98
C ALA A 171 24.73 -15.89 10.35
N SER A 172 24.39 -15.79 11.64
CA SER A 172 22.99 -15.88 12.11
C SER A 172 22.17 -14.66 11.66
N TYR A 173 22.73 -13.45 11.73
CA TYR A 173 22.05 -12.26 11.24
C TYR A 173 21.84 -12.29 9.73
N ILE A 174 22.88 -12.65 8.95
CA ILE A 174 22.74 -12.67 7.51
C ILE A 174 21.74 -13.73 7.05
N ASN A 175 21.73 -14.93 7.66
CA ASN A 175 20.79 -15.98 7.34
C ASN A 175 19.36 -15.65 7.80
N ARG A 176 19.20 -14.96 8.95
CA ARG A 176 17.89 -14.44 9.38
C ARG A 176 17.38 -13.34 8.45
N ALA A 177 18.28 -12.50 7.94
CA ALA A 177 17.93 -11.51 6.92
C ALA A 177 17.38 -12.17 5.66
N LEU A 178 17.90 -13.33 5.23
CA LEU A 178 17.32 -14.10 4.13
C LEU A 178 15.90 -14.58 4.48
N CYS A 179 15.70 -15.16 5.66
CA CYS A 179 14.36 -15.58 6.08
C CYS A 179 13.37 -14.41 6.08
N HIS A 180 13.77 -13.25 6.57
CA HIS A 180 12.95 -12.05 6.55
C HIS A 180 12.65 -11.59 5.12
N LEU A 181 13.61 -11.69 4.21
CA LEU A 181 13.46 -11.33 2.81
C LEU A 181 12.43 -12.25 2.13
N GLU A 182 12.53 -13.58 2.31
CA GLU A 182 11.58 -14.57 1.80
C GLU A 182 10.17 -14.39 2.38
N LEU A 183 10.06 -14.03 3.65
CA LEU A 183 8.81 -13.70 4.32
C LEU A 183 8.29 -12.29 3.96
N LYS A 184 8.96 -11.55 3.07
CA LYS A 184 8.64 -10.17 2.67
C LYS A 184 8.69 -9.15 3.82
N ASN A 185 9.39 -9.47 4.89
CA ASN A 185 9.61 -8.60 6.04
C ASN A 185 10.81 -7.66 5.79
N TYR A 186 10.73 -6.86 4.73
CA TYR A 186 11.85 -6.06 4.20
C TYR A 186 12.49 -5.11 5.22
N ARG A 187 11.67 -4.55 6.14
CA ARG A 187 12.20 -3.69 7.20
C ARG A 187 13.11 -4.45 8.17
N SER A 188 12.73 -5.66 8.56
CA SER A 188 13.55 -6.52 9.41
C SER A 188 14.81 -6.98 8.69
N THR A 189 14.70 -7.29 7.39
CA THR A 189 15.86 -7.60 6.53
C THR A 189 16.89 -6.47 6.57
N THR A 190 16.49 -5.22 6.40
CA THR A 190 17.43 -4.08 6.42
C THR A 190 18.07 -3.88 7.78
N LEU A 191 17.36 -4.15 8.88
CA LEU A 191 17.91 -4.07 10.24
C LEU A 191 18.96 -5.15 10.50
N ASP A 192 18.70 -6.39 10.09
CA ASP A 192 19.63 -7.49 10.23
C ASP A 192 20.86 -7.28 9.35
N CYS A 193 20.68 -6.87 8.09
CA CYS A 193 21.81 -6.50 7.21
C CYS A 193 22.65 -5.35 7.80
N ALA A 194 22.04 -4.37 8.41
CA ALA A 194 22.76 -3.29 9.08
C ALA A 194 23.56 -3.79 10.30
N ALA A 195 23.05 -4.80 11.02
CA ALA A 195 23.80 -5.46 12.12
C ALA A 195 25.01 -6.21 11.56
N VAL A 196 24.84 -6.97 10.48
CA VAL A 196 25.96 -7.65 9.78
C VAL A 196 27.03 -6.66 9.34
N LEU A 197 26.66 -5.55 8.68
CA LEU A 197 27.60 -4.56 8.17
C LEU A 197 28.34 -3.79 9.28
N LYS A 198 27.82 -3.78 10.50
CA LYS A 198 28.56 -3.29 11.68
C LYS A 198 29.63 -4.28 12.15
N LEU A 199 29.37 -5.57 12.06
CA LEU A 199 30.32 -6.64 12.40
C LEU A 199 31.36 -6.81 11.31
N ASN A 200 30.90 -6.90 10.07
CA ASN A 200 31.72 -7.11 8.87
C ASN A 200 31.30 -6.18 7.73
N PRO A 201 31.94 -5.01 7.56
CA PRO A 201 31.63 -4.06 6.48
C PRO A 201 31.89 -4.58 5.06
N ARG A 202 32.52 -5.75 4.91
CA ARG A 202 32.84 -6.36 3.61
C ARG A 202 31.87 -7.48 3.21
N ASN A 203 30.83 -7.74 3.97
CA ASN A 203 29.88 -8.80 3.66
C ASN A 203 28.98 -8.39 2.46
N ILE A 204 29.29 -8.94 1.29
CA ILE A 204 28.59 -8.64 0.03
C ILE A 204 27.12 -9.10 0.07
N LYS A 205 26.83 -10.25 0.73
CA LYS A 205 25.46 -10.75 0.87
C LYS A 205 24.56 -9.76 1.63
N ALA A 206 25.11 -9.08 2.63
CA ALA A 206 24.38 -8.05 3.38
C ALA A 206 24.03 -6.84 2.50
N TYR A 207 24.94 -6.40 1.62
CA TYR A 207 24.64 -5.35 0.64
C TYR A 207 23.57 -5.77 -0.34
N TYR A 208 23.67 -6.97 -0.89
CA TYR A 208 22.68 -7.49 -1.84
C TYR A 208 21.28 -7.60 -1.22
N ARG A 209 21.16 -8.28 -0.08
CA ARG A 209 19.88 -8.48 0.63
C ARG A 209 19.26 -7.15 1.08
N SER A 210 20.11 -6.22 1.53
CA SER A 210 19.65 -4.86 1.88
C SER A 210 19.16 -4.09 0.67
N ALA A 211 19.88 -4.15 -0.47
CA ALA A 211 19.45 -3.50 -1.71
C ALA A 211 18.12 -4.06 -2.23
N MET A 212 17.96 -5.40 -2.19
CA MET A 212 16.69 -6.06 -2.54
C MET A 212 15.54 -5.59 -1.66
N ALA A 213 15.73 -5.57 -0.34
CA ALA A 213 14.71 -5.14 0.61
C ALA A 213 14.34 -3.66 0.44
N LEU A 214 15.32 -2.78 0.24
CA LEU A 214 15.10 -1.34 0.01
C LEU A 214 14.40 -1.10 -1.34
N TYR A 215 14.77 -1.84 -2.38
CA TYR A 215 14.08 -1.79 -3.66
C TYR A 215 12.60 -2.20 -3.53
N ALA A 216 12.32 -3.29 -2.80
CA ALA A 216 10.95 -3.74 -2.54
C ALA A 216 10.12 -2.75 -1.70
N LEU A 217 10.78 -1.93 -0.87
CA LEU A 217 10.17 -0.84 -0.11
C LEU A 217 10.01 0.47 -0.94
N ASP A 218 10.38 0.46 -2.22
CA ASP A 218 10.43 1.63 -3.13
C ASP A 218 11.34 2.77 -2.62
N LYS A 219 12.31 2.43 -1.73
CA LYS A 219 13.34 3.34 -1.22
C LYS A 219 14.52 3.38 -2.18
N ILE A 220 14.28 3.93 -3.36
CA ILE A 220 15.21 3.85 -4.49
C ILE A 220 16.55 4.55 -4.23
N PRO A 221 16.63 5.75 -3.62
CA PRO A 221 17.92 6.39 -3.34
C PRO A 221 18.80 5.59 -2.37
N GLU A 222 18.20 5.03 -1.32
CA GLU A 222 18.92 4.21 -0.33
C GLU A 222 19.35 2.88 -0.93
N ALA A 223 18.50 2.26 -1.76
CA ALA A 223 18.82 1.02 -2.47
C ALA A 223 20.02 1.22 -3.43
N GLU A 224 20.05 2.35 -4.15
CA GLU A 224 21.15 2.71 -5.05
C GLU A 224 22.48 2.88 -4.29
N ASP A 225 22.47 3.61 -3.16
CA ASP A 225 23.67 3.83 -2.34
C ASP A 225 24.24 2.49 -1.82
N VAL A 226 23.37 1.62 -1.30
CA VAL A 226 23.76 0.30 -0.79
C VAL A 226 24.30 -0.58 -1.90
N ALA A 227 23.64 -0.64 -3.07
CA ALA A 227 24.09 -1.43 -4.20
C ALA A 227 25.44 -0.95 -4.74
N GLN A 228 25.65 0.37 -4.85
CA GLN A 228 26.92 0.95 -5.28
C GLN A 228 28.08 0.64 -4.32
N ARG A 229 27.85 0.73 -3.01
CA ARG A 229 28.85 0.35 -2.00
C ARG A 229 29.25 -1.11 -2.13
N GLY A 230 28.27 -2.01 -2.30
CA GLY A 230 28.56 -3.42 -2.51
C GLY A 230 29.34 -3.69 -3.80
N LEU A 231 29.00 -3.03 -4.92
CA LEU A 231 29.72 -3.12 -6.19
C LEU A 231 31.13 -2.49 -6.13
N THR A 232 31.37 -1.55 -5.23
CA THR A 232 32.74 -1.03 -4.99
C THR A 232 33.63 -2.09 -4.34
N LEU A 233 33.07 -2.98 -3.51
CA LEU A 233 33.79 -4.09 -2.88
C LEU A 233 33.98 -5.28 -3.83
N ASP A 234 32.95 -5.61 -4.59
CA ASP A 234 32.96 -6.68 -5.60
C ASP A 234 32.30 -6.22 -6.91
N PRO A 235 33.08 -5.66 -7.85
CA PRO A 235 32.56 -5.18 -9.14
C PRO A 235 31.98 -6.28 -10.04
N ASN A 236 32.38 -7.55 -9.83
CA ASN A 236 32.01 -8.68 -10.68
C ASN A 236 30.77 -9.44 -10.14
N ASN A 237 30.17 -8.98 -9.05
CA ASN A 237 29.02 -9.63 -8.46
C ASN A 237 27.76 -9.49 -9.35
N LYS A 238 27.40 -10.58 -10.01
CA LYS A 238 26.27 -10.62 -10.96
C LYS A 238 24.93 -10.28 -10.29
N PRO A 239 24.52 -10.92 -9.16
CA PRO A 239 23.27 -10.61 -8.48
C PRO A 239 23.16 -9.12 -8.10
N LEU A 240 24.25 -8.56 -7.56
CA LEU A 240 24.27 -7.16 -7.14
C LEU A 240 24.22 -6.19 -8.35
N SER A 241 24.86 -6.55 -9.47
CA SER A 241 24.76 -5.80 -10.72
C SER A 241 23.36 -5.83 -11.31
N GLN A 242 22.68 -6.97 -11.28
CA GLN A 242 21.31 -7.12 -11.76
C GLN A 242 20.33 -6.26 -10.95
N ILE A 243 20.42 -6.28 -9.60
CA ILE A 243 19.56 -5.44 -8.78
C ILE A 243 19.87 -3.94 -8.96
N SER A 244 21.14 -3.58 -9.14
CA SER A 244 21.55 -2.20 -9.44
C SER A 244 20.92 -1.70 -10.76
N SER A 245 20.87 -2.54 -11.80
CA SER A 245 20.19 -2.20 -13.06
C SER A 245 18.69 -1.99 -12.85
N LYS A 246 18.00 -2.86 -12.10
CA LYS A 246 16.57 -2.70 -11.78
C LYS A 246 16.30 -1.41 -10.99
N ILE A 247 17.19 -1.08 -10.04
CA ILE A 247 17.12 0.16 -9.26
C ILE A 247 17.25 1.38 -10.18
N SER A 248 18.23 1.37 -11.09
CA SER A 248 18.45 2.50 -12.02
C SER A 248 17.30 2.70 -13.00
N GLU A 249 16.71 1.60 -13.52
CA GLU A 249 15.51 1.65 -14.37
C GLU A 249 14.31 2.23 -13.60
N ARG A 250 14.09 1.78 -12.38
CA ARG A 250 13.02 2.30 -11.52
C ARG A 250 13.20 3.79 -11.21
N LYS A 251 14.43 4.19 -10.88
CA LYS A 251 14.81 5.60 -10.67
C LYS A 251 14.48 6.45 -11.89
N ALA A 252 14.94 6.04 -13.07
CA ALA A 252 14.67 6.76 -14.32
C ALA A 252 13.15 6.85 -14.62
N SER A 253 12.39 5.79 -14.31
CA SER A 253 10.93 5.80 -14.44
C SER A 253 10.28 6.83 -13.50
N LEU A 254 10.68 6.85 -12.24
CA LEU A 254 10.17 7.82 -11.26
C LEU A 254 10.52 9.25 -11.62
N GLU A 255 11.75 9.49 -12.10
CA GLU A 255 12.19 10.80 -12.55
C GLU A 255 11.38 11.30 -13.77
N ARG A 256 11.08 10.41 -14.73
CA ARG A 256 10.21 10.74 -15.89
C ARG A 256 8.80 11.13 -15.43
N ILE A 257 8.22 10.36 -14.50
CA ILE A 257 6.89 10.66 -13.94
C ILE A 257 6.91 12.01 -13.21
N ALA A 258 7.91 12.23 -12.37
CA ALA A 258 8.06 13.47 -11.63
C ALA A 258 8.28 14.68 -12.56
N ALA A 259 9.09 14.53 -13.61
CA ALA A 259 9.32 15.57 -14.60
C ALA A 259 8.02 15.91 -15.37
N LYS A 260 7.26 14.89 -15.80
CA LYS A 260 5.97 15.09 -16.47
C LYS A 260 5.00 15.84 -15.57
N ARG A 261 4.88 15.43 -14.30
CA ARG A 261 4.00 16.09 -13.33
C ARG A 261 4.40 17.54 -13.08
N ARG A 262 5.70 17.82 -12.92
CA ARG A 262 6.20 19.20 -12.76
C ARG A 262 5.88 20.08 -13.97
N ALA A 263 6.09 19.55 -15.19
CA ALA A 263 5.77 20.27 -16.42
C ALA A 263 4.26 20.57 -16.52
N GLU A 264 3.40 19.64 -16.13
CA GLU A 264 1.94 19.82 -16.12
C GLU A 264 1.50 20.84 -15.06
N ASP A 265 2.08 20.77 -13.84
CA ASP A 265 1.82 21.73 -12.77
C ASP A 265 2.27 23.16 -13.17
N GLU A 266 3.44 23.29 -13.81
CA GLU A 266 3.93 24.57 -14.33
C GLU A 266 3.02 25.11 -15.45
N ARG A 267 2.58 24.25 -16.35
CA ARG A 267 1.64 24.62 -17.41
C ARG A 267 0.33 25.13 -16.80
N THR A 268 -0.28 24.38 -15.91
CA THR A 268 -1.53 24.75 -15.23
C THR A 268 -1.39 26.07 -14.47
N LYS A 269 -0.24 26.27 -13.83
CA LYS A 269 0.05 27.53 -13.11
C LYS A 269 0.15 28.70 -14.08
N LYS A 270 0.81 28.53 -15.23
CA LYS A 270 0.89 29.57 -16.29
C LYS A 270 -0.48 29.87 -16.87
N GLU A 271 -1.30 28.86 -17.19
CA GLU A 271 -2.67 29.02 -17.67
C GLU A 271 -3.52 29.84 -16.71
N LYS A 272 -3.50 29.50 -15.41
CA LYS A 272 -4.23 30.27 -14.37
C LYS A 272 -3.74 31.73 -14.26
N THR A 273 -2.44 31.94 -14.35
CA THR A 273 -1.87 33.30 -14.30
C THR A 273 -2.28 34.12 -15.51
N LEU A 274 -2.22 33.54 -16.72
CA LEU A 274 -2.64 34.22 -17.95
C LEU A 274 -4.14 34.51 -17.94
N LEU A 275 -4.97 33.54 -17.50
CA LEU A 275 -6.40 33.76 -17.36
C LEU A 275 -6.72 34.92 -16.39
N SER A 276 -6.09 34.94 -15.23
CA SER A 276 -6.29 36.03 -14.24
C SER A 276 -5.85 37.39 -14.81
N THR A 277 -4.73 37.40 -15.52
CA THR A 277 -4.21 38.62 -16.19
C THR A 277 -5.17 39.07 -17.30
N ALA A 278 -5.70 38.14 -18.09
CA ALA A 278 -6.66 38.43 -19.16
C ALA A 278 -7.98 39.04 -18.62
N LEU A 279 -8.49 38.51 -17.50
CA LEU A 279 -9.67 39.05 -16.83
C LEU A 279 -9.43 40.44 -16.28
N LEU A 280 -8.27 40.68 -15.66
CA LEU A 280 -7.88 41.99 -15.14
C LEU A 280 -7.69 43.02 -16.27
N ALA A 281 -7.01 42.67 -17.36
CA ALA A 281 -6.79 43.52 -18.51
C ALA A 281 -8.10 43.97 -19.17
N ARG A 282 -9.11 43.10 -19.15
CA ARG A 282 -10.46 43.37 -19.67
C ARG A 282 -11.40 44.01 -18.65
N GLN A 283 -10.90 44.28 -17.44
CA GLN A 283 -11.65 44.87 -16.31
C GLN A 283 -12.90 44.06 -15.91
N ILE A 284 -12.86 42.75 -16.10
CA ILE A 284 -13.97 41.87 -15.75
C ILE A 284 -13.89 41.52 -14.26
N ARG A 285 -14.95 41.81 -13.53
CA ARG A 285 -15.08 41.45 -12.10
C ARG A 285 -15.52 40.03 -11.95
N THR A 286 -14.79 39.29 -11.11
CA THR A 286 -15.14 37.91 -10.76
C THR A 286 -15.26 37.76 -9.26
N ARG A 287 -16.19 36.94 -8.79
CA ARG A 287 -16.37 36.59 -7.38
C ARG A 287 -16.64 35.09 -7.24
N LYS A 288 -16.06 34.50 -6.20
CA LYS A 288 -16.33 33.11 -5.81
C LYS A 288 -17.21 33.09 -4.56
N THR A 289 -18.21 32.22 -4.54
CA THR A 289 -19.05 31.97 -3.37
C THR A 289 -18.53 30.74 -2.61
N ASN A 290 -19.08 30.51 -1.41
CA ASN A 290 -18.73 29.34 -0.61
C ASN A 290 -19.34 28.03 -1.14
N GLN A 291 -20.33 28.12 -2.04
CA GLN A 291 -21.04 27.00 -2.64
C GLN A 291 -21.17 27.24 -4.16
N PRO A 292 -20.09 27.05 -4.92
CA PRO A 292 -20.16 27.17 -6.37
C PRO A 292 -21.05 26.07 -6.93
N PRO A 293 -21.78 26.32 -8.04
CA PRO A 293 -22.54 25.30 -8.73
C PRO A 293 -21.62 24.26 -9.34
N GLU A 294 -22.05 23.01 -9.35
CA GLU A 294 -21.37 21.96 -10.11
C GLU A 294 -21.61 22.16 -11.59
N MET A 295 -20.56 22.48 -12.33
CA MET A 295 -20.62 22.77 -13.77
C MET A 295 -19.81 21.77 -14.61
N GLU A 296 -19.50 20.60 -14.06
CA GLU A 296 -18.61 19.62 -14.70
C GLU A 296 -17.29 20.27 -15.20
N ASP A 297 -17.02 20.21 -16.54
CA ASP A 297 -15.82 20.79 -17.16
C ASP A 297 -16.00 22.22 -17.66
N ALA A 298 -17.08 22.90 -17.30
CA ALA A 298 -17.35 24.26 -17.77
C ALA A 298 -16.65 25.28 -16.87
N ASN A 299 -15.57 25.86 -17.36
CA ASN A 299 -14.79 26.91 -16.67
C ASN A 299 -14.53 28.07 -17.63
N ILE A 300 -14.23 29.26 -17.08
CA ILE A 300 -13.71 30.35 -17.90
C ILE A 300 -12.36 29.92 -18.47
N ARG A 301 -12.19 30.04 -19.78
CA ARG A 301 -10.97 29.62 -20.46
C ARG A 301 -10.56 30.58 -21.58
N LEU A 302 -9.29 30.52 -21.93
CA LEU A 302 -8.75 31.19 -23.12
C LEU A 302 -8.76 30.20 -24.30
N THR A 303 -9.31 30.58 -25.43
CA THR A 303 -9.39 29.80 -26.66
C THR A 303 -8.84 30.59 -27.85
N PRO A 304 -8.17 29.95 -28.83
CA PRO A 304 -7.92 28.51 -28.96
C PRO A 304 -6.78 27.96 -28.09
N ASP A 305 -5.85 28.79 -27.66
CA ASP A 305 -4.68 28.35 -26.87
C ASP A 305 -4.66 29.02 -25.49
N PRO A 306 -4.80 28.26 -24.37
CA PRO A 306 -4.76 28.83 -23.03
C PRO A 306 -3.48 29.58 -22.65
N LEU A 307 -2.39 29.35 -23.39
CA LEU A 307 -1.09 29.98 -23.13
C LEU A 307 -0.80 31.19 -24.07
N SER A 308 -1.67 31.47 -25.02
CA SER A 308 -1.50 32.60 -25.93
C SER A 308 -2.18 33.87 -25.40
N PRO A 309 -1.49 35.01 -25.39
CA PRO A 309 -2.09 36.30 -25.03
C PRO A 309 -3.11 36.81 -26.07
N GLU A 310 -3.09 36.25 -27.30
CA GLU A 310 -4.01 36.61 -28.37
C GLU A 310 -5.34 35.87 -28.29
N SER A 311 -5.43 34.89 -27.41
CA SER A 311 -6.66 34.09 -27.20
C SER A 311 -7.79 34.91 -26.61
N THR A 312 -9.01 34.56 -26.99
CA THR A 312 -10.25 35.19 -26.50
C THR A 312 -10.81 34.41 -25.30
N LEU A 313 -11.48 35.14 -24.41
CA LEU A 313 -12.16 34.51 -23.27
C LEU A 313 -13.45 33.85 -23.69
N GLU A 314 -13.68 32.62 -23.22
CA GLU A 314 -14.96 31.93 -23.26
C GLU A 314 -15.51 31.77 -21.86
N PHE A 315 -16.81 32.05 -21.71
CA PHE A 315 -17.52 32.02 -20.44
C PHE A 315 -18.61 30.94 -20.44
N PRO A 316 -18.67 30.07 -19.43
CA PRO A 316 -19.88 29.30 -19.17
C PRO A 316 -21.03 30.29 -18.90
N THR A 317 -22.13 30.09 -19.63
CA THR A 317 -23.27 31.03 -19.56
C THR A 317 -24.56 30.27 -19.38
N VAL A 318 -25.39 30.67 -18.43
CA VAL A 318 -26.75 30.17 -18.27
C VAL A 318 -27.73 31.24 -18.73
N LEU A 319 -28.62 30.85 -19.64
CA LEU A 319 -29.76 31.63 -20.05
C LEU A 319 -30.94 31.20 -19.17
N LEU A 320 -31.48 32.14 -18.42
CA LEU A 320 -32.58 31.90 -17.47
C LEU A 320 -33.87 32.48 -18.05
N TYR A 321 -34.94 31.69 -18.05
CA TYR A 321 -36.28 32.07 -18.49
C TYR A 321 -37.22 32.14 -17.25
N PRO A 322 -37.13 33.20 -16.46
CA PRO A 322 -37.75 33.26 -15.13
C PRO A 322 -39.27 33.20 -15.15
N MET A 323 -39.93 33.58 -16.26
CA MET A 323 -41.38 33.55 -16.36
C MET A 323 -41.94 32.13 -16.57
N ASP A 324 -41.10 31.18 -17.02
CA ASP A 324 -41.47 29.80 -17.33
C ASP A 324 -40.63 28.79 -16.56
N ALA A 325 -39.77 29.23 -15.63
CA ALA A 325 -38.89 28.42 -14.81
C ALA A 325 -38.02 27.45 -15.61
N GLN A 326 -37.54 27.89 -16.77
CA GLN A 326 -36.66 27.12 -17.67
C GLN A 326 -35.28 27.76 -17.75
N SER A 327 -34.32 27.00 -18.21
CA SER A 327 -32.97 27.47 -18.43
C SER A 327 -32.26 26.70 -19.54
N ASP A 328 -31.37 27.37 -20.25
CA ASP A 328 -30.42 26.77 -21.20
C ASP A 328 -28.98 27.05 -20.76
N PHE A 329 -28.06 26.14 -21.07
CA PHE A 329 -26.67 26.26 -20.71
C PHE A 329 -25.76 26.27 -21.94
N ILE A 330 -24.92 27.31 -22.03
CA ILE A 330 -23.90 27.46 -23.07
C ILE A 330 -22.55 27.20 -22.41
N LYS A 331 -21.89 26.08 -22.77
CA LYS A 331 -20.61 25.66 -22.19
C LYS A 331 -19.47 26.66 -22.44
N GLY A 332 -19.48 27.34 -23.57
CA GLY A 332 -18.48 28.33 -23.91
C GLY A 332 -19.08 29.45 -24.75
N PHE A 333 -19.32 30.61 -24.13
CA PHE A 333 -19.79 31.82 -24.80
C PHE A 333 -18.54 32.69 -25.04
N PRO A 334 -18.13 32.90 -26.34
CA PRO A 334 -16.96 33.72 -26.66
C PRO A 334 -17.21 35.20 -26.30
N GLU A 335 -16.21 35.87 -25.74
CA GLU A 335 -16.31 37.28 -25.38
C GLU A 335 -16.63 38.24 -26.52
N ALA A 336 -16.25 37.86 -27.75
CA ALA A 336 -16.44 38.66 -28.98
C ALA A 336 -17.84 38.50 -29.58
N THR A 337 -18.61 37.46 -29.20
CA THR A 337 -19.96 37.22 -29.71
C THR A 337 -21.02 37.99 -28.94
N CYS A 338 -22.18 38.22 -29.54
CA CYS A 338 -23.29 38.90 -28.90
C CYS A 338 -24.37 37.92 -28.45
N ILE A 339 -25.24 38.32 -27.51
CA ILE A 339 -26.34 37.47 -27.04
C ILE A 339 -27.26 37.04 -28.21
N GLN A 340 -27.47 37.93 -29.17
CA GLN A 340 -28.32 37.64 -30.30
C GLN A 340 -27.81 36.45 -31.13
N ASP A 341 -26.50 36.35 -31.34
CA ASP A 341 -25.89 35.26 -32.12
C ASP A 341 -26.25 33.90 -31.53
N HIS A 342 -26.32 33.80 -30.22
CA HIS A 342 -26.71 32.58 -29.50
C HIS A 342 -28.22 32.35 -29.53
N LEU A 343 -29.04 33.41 -29.38
CA LEU A 343 -30.50 33.28 -29.46
C LEU A 343 -30.98 32.85 -30.81
N ASP A 344 -30.28 33.25 -31.90
CA ASP A 344 -30.65 32.93 -33.27
C ASP A 344 -30.62 31.42 -33.58
N TYR A 345 -29.73 30.65 -32.90
CA TYR A 345 -29.71 29.18 -33.05
C TYR A 345 -30.45 28.42 -31.92
N ILE A 346 -30.66 29.04 -30.75
CA ILE A 346 -31.40 28.41 -29.64
C ILE A 346 -32.92 28.48 -29.90
N PHE A 347 -33.39 29.54 -30.46
CA PHE A 347 -34.82 29.73 -30.80
C PHE A 347 -35.18 29.10 -32.14
N PRO A 348 -36.40 28.54 -32.27
CA PRO A 348 -37.50 28.54 -31.31
C PRO A 348 -37.32 27.53 -30.17
N LEU A 349 -37.76 27.89 -28.96
CA LEU A 349 -37.69 27.04 -27.78
C LEU A 349 -38.73 25.91 -27.86
N PRO A 350 -38.38 24.66 -27.60
CA PRO A 350 -39.31 23.50 -27.71
C PRO A 350 -40.53 23.59 -26.78
N TRP A 351 -40.37 24.23 -25.62
CA TRP A 351 -41.40 24.40 -24.59
C TRP A 351 -42.25 25.66 -24.77
N ASP A 352 -41.86 26.62 -25.61
CA ASP A 352 -42.60 27.86 -25.86
C ASP A 352 -43.71 27.65 -26.84
N THR A 353 -44.83 27.07 -26.38
CA THR A 353 -46.02 26.81 -27.19
C THR A 353 -46.72 28.09 -27.67
N LYS A 354 -46.55 29.19 -26.93
CA LYS A 354 -47.18 30.48 -27.23
C LYS A 354 -46.36 31.35 -28.17
N LYS A 355 -45.13 30.92 -28.49
CA LYS A 355 -44.16 31.67 -29.32
C LYS A 355 -43.91 33.09 -28.80
N GLU A 356 -43.91 33.25 -27.49
CA GLU A 356 -43.61 34.53 -26.82
C GLU A 356 -42.09 34.86 -26.88
N TYR A 357 -41.23 33.82 -26.94
CA TYR A 357 -39.77 33.95 -27.00
C TYR A 357 -39.32 33.95 -28.47
N THR A 358 -39.20 35.14 -29.01
CA THR A 358 -38.57 35.34 -30.34
C THR A 358 -37.44 36.36 -30.19
N VAL A 359 -36.41 36.29 -31.05
CA VAL A 359 -35.25 37.21 -30.97
C VAL A 359 -35.69 38.68 -30.97
N GLY A 360 -36.77 39.02 -31.68
CA GLY A 360 -37.32 40.36 -31.72
C GLY A 360 -38.09 40.76 -30.45
N ASN A 361 -38.74 39.79 -29.80
CA ASN A 361 -39.71 40.06 -28.69
C ASN A 361 -39.11 39.81 -27.29
N VAL A 362 -37.81 39.46 -27.12
CA VAL A 362 -37.21 39.28 -25.82
C VAL A 362 -36.28 40.42 -25.45
N GLU A 363 -36.19 40.68 -24.14
CA GLU A 363 -35.22 41.56 -23.52
C GLU A 363 -34.30 40.78 -22.62
N CYS A 364 -33.01 41.14 -22.58
CA CYS A 364 -32.01 40.46 -21.79
C CYS A 364 -31.59 41.32 -20.60
N PHE A 365 -31.48 40.68 -19.44
CA PHE A 365 -31.04 41.34 -18.22
C PHE A 365 -29.93 40.55 -17.54
N MET A 366 -29.08 41.25 -16.78
CA MET A 366 -28.00 40.65 -15.99
C MET A 366 -27.99 41.26 -14.59
N ASP A 367 -27.50 40.49 -13.63
CA ASP A 367 -27.33 40.96 -12.25
C ASP A 367 -26.15 41.93 -12.19
N THR A 368 -26.27 42.98 -11.38
CA THR A 368 -25.16 43.87 -11.08
C THR A 368 -24.47 43.47 -9.76
N HIS A 369 -23.22 43.85 -9.59
CA HIS A 369 -22.46 43.60 -8.35
C HIS A 369 -23.12 44.22 -7.09
N THR A 370 -23.99 45.23 -7.26
CA THR A 370 -24.78 45.87 -6.19
C THR A 370 -26.12 45.17 -5.94
N GLY A 371 -26.42 44.07 -6.61
CA GLY A 371 -27.63 43.29 -6.51
C GLY A 371 -28.82 43.91 -7.27
N GLY A 372 -28.59 44.85 -8.20
CA GLY A 372 -29.61 45.37 -9.12
C GLY A 372 -29.63 44.59 -10.44
N LEU A 373 -30.49 45.03 -11.36
CA LEU A 373 -30.56 44.54 -12.72
C LEU A 373 -30.10 45.57 -13.74
N ILE A 374 -29.40 45.17 -14.76
CA ILE A 374 -29.04 45.95 -15.93
C ILE A 374 -29.67 45.29 -17.16
N LYS A 375 -30.19 46.10 -18.07
CA LYS A 375 -30.64 45.61 -19.39
C LYS A 375 -29.39 45.43 -20.27
N ALA A 376 -29.16 44.20 -20.71
CA ALA A 376 -28.06 43.85 -21.60
C ALA A 376 -28.51 44.00 -23.06
N GLY A 377 -27.76 44.73 -23.84
CA GLY A 377 -28.03 44.92 -25.27
C GLY A 377 -27.75 43.63 -26.05
N LYS A 378 -28.76 43.09 -26.75
CA LYS A 378 -28.62 41.81 -27.51
C LYS A 378 -27.52 41.82 -28.57
N LYS A 379 -27.22 42.98 -29.17
CA LYS A 379 -26.26 43.16 -30.26
C LYS A 379 -24.89 43.63 -29.80
N ILE A 380 -24.71 43.76 -28.47
CA ILE A 380 -23.45 44.20 -27.87
C ILE A 380 -22.61 42.97 -27.57
N PRO A 381 -21.32 42.93 -27.93
CA PRO A 381 -20.41 41.84 -27.55
C PRO A 381 -20.39 41.62 -26.01
N LEU A 382 -20.33 40.37 -25.59
CA LEU A 382 -20.32 40.01 -24.17
C LEU A 382 -19.21 40.75 -23.40
N LEU A 383 -18.03 40.86 -23.98
CA LEU A 383 -16.91 41.62 -23.40
C LEU A 383 -17.31 43.05 -23.02
N GLN A 384 -18.00 43.77 -23.91
CA GLN A 384 -18.39 45.16 -23.64
C GLN A 384 -19.41 45.27 -22.50
N ILE A 385 -20.24 44.26 -22.30
CA ILE A 385 -21.19 44.19 -21.19
C ILE A 385 -20.46 43.92 -19.88
N LEU A 386 -19.52 42.96 -19.89
CA LEU A 386 -18.78 42.54 -18.69
C LEU A 386 -17.71 43.57 -18.26
N SER A 387 -17.05 44.26 -19.21
CA SER A 387 -16.06 45.33 -18.92
C SER A 387 -16.66 46.60 -18.36
N GLY A 388 -17.99 46.75 -18.42
CA GLY A 388 -18.72 47.95 -17.95
C GLY A 388 -18.74 48.15 -16.44
N SER A 389 -17.95 47.41 -15.67
CA SER A 389 -17.79 47.46 -14.20
C SER A 389 -19.08 47.30 -13.37
N LYS A 390 -20.24 47.19 -13.99
CA LYS A 390 -21.53 47.01 -13.32
C LYS A 390 -21.91 45.54 -13.08
N VAL A 391 -21.49 44.65 -14.00
CA VAL A 391 -21.75 43.22 -13.95
C VAL A 391 -20.60 42.50 -13.28
N GLU A 392 -20.89 41.41 -12.55
CA GLU A 392 -19.92 40.56 -11.92
C GLU A 392 -20.17 39.11 -12.34
N VAL A 393 -19.12 38.40 -12.71
CA VAL A 393 -19.18 36.97 -12.97
C VAL A 393 -19.00 36.22 -11.66
N VAL A 394 -20.03 35.50 -11.24
CA VAL A 394 -20.04 34.77 -9.96
C VAL A 394 -19.82 33.29 -10.23
N ASP A 395 -18.84 32.70 -9.53
CA ASP A 395 -18.48 31.29 -9.62
C ASP A 395 -18.16 30.86 -11.06
N GLU A 396 -17.50 31.72 -11.81
CA GLU A 396 -17.11 31.51 -13.22
C GLU A 396 -18.30 31.36 -14.18
N LEU A 397 -19.52 31.68 -13.74
CA LEU A 397 -20.76 31.55 -14.51
C LEU A 397 -21.37 32.90 -14.82
N VAL A 398 -21.65 33.15 -16.10
CA VAL A 398 -22.40 34.30 -16.57
C VAL A 398 -23.90 33.95 -16.53
N ARG A 399 -24.74 34.82 -15.94
CA ARG A 399 -26.17 34.65 -15.86
C ARG A 399 -26.86 35.71 -16.67
N ILE A 400 -27.71 35.28 -17.62
CA ILE A 400 -28.47 36.16 -18.48
C ILE A 400 -29.95 35.79 -18.36
N TYR A 401 -30.77 36.71 -17.92
CA TYR A 401 -32.21 36.55 -17.86
C TYR A 401 -32.82 36.95 -19.20
N ILE A 402 -33.60 36.07 -19.80
CA ILE A 402 -34.28 36.26 -21.06
C ILE A 402 -35.80 36.39 -20.77
N VAL A 403 -36.37 37.55 -21.06
CA VAL A 403 -37.75 37.88 -20.65
C VAL A 403 -38.50 38.42 -21.88
N PRO A 404 -39.74 37.96 -22.18
CA PRO A 404 -40.58 38.57 -23.21
C PRO A 404 -40.81 40.04 -22.92
N SER A 405 -40.73 40.91 -23.94
CA SER A 405 -40.80 42.37 -23.79
C SER A 405 -42.07 42.84 -23.06
N GLY A 406 -43.20 42.17 -23.29
CA GLY A 406 -44.47 42.46 -22.62
C GLY A 406 -44.47 42.18 -21.11
N LYS A 407 -43.59 41.26 -20.61
CA LYS A 407 -43.49 40.84 -19.22
C LYS A 407 -42.28 41.44 -18.47
N SER A 408 -41.51 42.29 -19.14
CA SER A 408 -40.28 42.87 -18.56
C SER A 408 -40.55 43.71 -17.32
N LYS A 409 -41.65 44.47 -17.28
CA LYS A 409 -42.03 45.28 -16.09
C LYS A 409 -42.36 44.44 -14.87
N GLU A 410 -43.08 43.34 -15.10
CA GLU A 410 -43.46 42.36 -14.05
C GLU A 410 -42.18 41.70 -13.48
N PHE A 411 -41.29 41.22 -14.35
CA PHE A 411 -40.01 40.64 -13.94
C PHE A 411 -39.16 41.62 -13.11
N ILE A 412 -39.02 42.86 -13.56
CA ILE A 412 -38.25 43.87 -12.81
C ILE A 412 -38.89 44.15 -11.44
N ALA A 413 -40.23 44.24 -11.32
CA ALA A 413 -40.93 44.40 -10.07
C ALA A 413 -40.69 43.21 -9.12
N ALA A 414 -40.81 41.97 -9.63
CA ALA A 414 -40.54 40.74 -8.87
C ALA A 414 -39.12 40.70 -8.32
N MET A 415 -38.13 41.05 -9.16
CA MET A 415 -36.71 41.07 -8.73
C MET A 415 -36.41 42.17 -7.68
N LYS A 416 -37.10 43.32 -7.74
CA LYS A 416 -37.00 44.36 -6.71
C LYS A 416 -37.59 43.89 -5.37
N ALA A 417 -38.76 43.30 -5.41
CA ALA A 417 -39.43 42.77 -4.21
C ALA A 417 -38.61 41.67 -3.52
N ARG A 418 -37.91 40.80 -4.30
CA ARG A 418 -37.02 39.76 -3.79
C ARG A 418 -35.79 40.33 -3.08
N LYS A 419 -35.40 41.55 -3.39
CA LYS A 419 -34.26 42.21 -2.78
C LYS A 419 -34.60 42.92 -1.46
N GLU A 420 -35.86 43.35 -1.29
CA GLU A 420 -36.34 44.09 -0.14
C GLU A 420 -36.82 43.17 1.01
N GLY A 421 -37.02 41.88 0.75
CA GLY A 421 -37.35 40.84 1.73
C GLY A 421 -36.17 39.94 2.04
#